data_ec561d92a7d0cf49bb2f38bb76151fc4
#
_entry.id   ec561d92a7d0cf49bb2f38bb76151fc4
#
_cell.length_a   1.000
_cell.length_b   1.000
_cell.length_c   1.000
_cell.angle_alpha   90.00
_cell.angle_beta   90.00
_cell.angle_gamma   90.00
#
_symmetry.space_group_name_H-M   'P 1'
#
loop_
_entity.id
_entity.type
_entity.pdbx_description
1 polymer ?
#
loop_
_entity_poly.entity_id
_entity_poly.type
_entity_poly.pdbx_seq_one_letter_code
_entity_poly.pdbx_strand_id
1 'polypeptide(L)'
;MWVAVLVPLVIIAVAALLAPREGSKDYHFPQVLIDATVHPDGTLELDERRTFDFRGDFSFAAFTVDWPFAQIERFEVSENGQPLSVVPTPTADGLTATWSFNARDERRTFQIRYRAVCAVDAYQDAAHLLWQFVGTGWDKETDLLRVTVHLPEAARGGVSRPATCPAGIAPGGFRTRPLRQGETLAWGHGPLAGVVRIPDPQTVELTVRDLRPFTFVEGSILFPVEAVPRAPIEPGPGRAGVLAEEGRLAEAANSLRRQHRLETALVKVLLVLVPLFAAAMVVLARRRDHVPGVPSHVQEPPEDVHPADLAMLWSAYRGSLKPKNVYRAQMLHLARARVIEVTAVGRVSDPEDFRLRLLKRPDGLDGEFVEFLFDGDGDGDGPVTMKSVRNTGRRATELKDWWKRAGGRTKRLVTQIVKGRSRIERTVLSVGTLGSAAYGYWRSIGALEAPGFFTGLVGPFAFWLVLVGVGSRILAGALMPSRLPLRLRERVARWGAFRRFLKDFSTFDDAPALAVIVWERYLVYAVALGVAGRVEKQVRELLPPEAIPEPWPGAPRGDEGLAYYGHWSHDSSAYVAPAAAAAVGWSSGWGGSSSGGGGGGGFSGGGGGGGGGTGGGAG
;
A
#
# COMPACT_ATOMS: atom_id res chain seq x y z
N MET A 1 18.79 -1.29 4.84
CA MET A 1 18.65 -2.74 4.70
C MET A 1 17.30 -3.26 5.23
N TRP A 2 16.81 -2.81 6.38
CA TRP A 2 15.53 -3.27 6.97
C TRP A 2 14.27 -2.90 6.17
N VAL A 3 14.24 -1.76 5.50
CA VAL A 3 13.08 -1.36 4.67
C VAL A 3 12.92 -2.27 3.44
N ALA A 4 14.01 -2.74 2.85
CA ALA A 4 13.98 -3.67 1.73
C ALA A 4 13.50 -5.09 2.10
N VAL A 5 13.50 -5.43 3.40
CA VAL A 5 13.01 -6.71 3.93
C VAL A 5 11.60 -6.54 4.52
N LEU A 6 11.32 -5.40 5.15
CA LEU A 6 10.00 -5.13 5.77
C LEU A 6 8.89 -4.91 4.74
N VAL A 7 9.18 -4.23 3.64
CA VAL A 7 8.16 -3.99 2.58
C VAL A 7 7.69 -5.30 1.93
N PRO A 8 8.56 -6.24 1.50
CA PRO A 8 8.11 -7.54 1.02
C PRO A 8 7.39 -8.35 2.11
N LEU A 9 7.85 -8.31 3.37
CA LEU A 9 7.19 -9.02 4.47
C LEU A 9 5.80 -8.47 4.78
N VAL A 10 5.61 -7.16 4.72
CA VAL A 10 4.28 -6.54 4.87
C VAL A 10 3.39 -6.89 3.67
N ILE A 11 3.93 -6.90 2.46
CA ILE A 11 3.18 -7.31 1.26
C ILE A 11 2.79 -8.79 1.37
N ILE A 12 3.71 -9.67 1.79
CA ILE A 12 3.44 -11.10 2.00
C ILE A 12 2.43 -11.31 3.14
N ALA A 13 2.54 -10.57 4.25
CA ALA A 13 1.59 -10.65 5.35
C ALA A 13 0.20 -10.14 4.97
N VAL A 14 0.12 -9.05 4.18
CA VAL A 14 -1.14 -8.54 3.64
C VAL A 14 -1.71 -9.52 2.60
N ALA A 15 -0.88 -10.09 1.72
CA ALA A 15 -1.30 -11.10 0.76
C ALA A 15 -1.79 -12.39 1.47
N ALA A 16 -1.12 -12.81 2.56
CA ALA A 16 -1.54 -13.96 3.37
C ALA A 16 -2.82 -13.67 4.19
N LEU A 17 -3.06 -12.41 4.58
CA LEU A 17 -4.30 -11.98 5.25
C LEU A 17 -5.48 -11.88 4.27
N LEU A 18 -5.20 -11.59 2.99
CA LEU A 18 -6.17 -11.49 1.90
C LEU A 18 -6.32 -12.81 1.13
N ALA A 19 -5.48 -13.81 1.39
CA ALA A 19 -5.63 -15.14 0.80
C ALA A 19 -6.96 -15.76 1.24
N PRO A 20 -7.76 -16.32 0.33
CA PRO A 20 -8.96 -17.06 0.68
C PRO A 20 -8.59 -18.16 1.69
N ARG A 21 -9.31 -18.24 2.81
CA ARG A 21 -9.13 -19.34 3.76
C ARG A 21 -9.60 -20.62 3.09
N GLU A 22 -8.74 -21.60 2.97
CA GLU A 22 -9.13 -22.96 2.54
C GLU A 22 -10.29 -23.46 3.42
N GLY A 23 -11.42 -23.79 2.77
CA GLY A 23 -12.61 -24.31 3.43
C GLY A 23 -13.80 -23.33 3.55
N SER A 24 -13.73 -22.09 3.10
CA SER A 24 -14.90 -21.20 3.00
C SER A 24 -15.68 -21.46 1.71
N LYS A 25 -17.01 -21.70 1.83
CA LYS A 25 -17.91 -21.72 0.68
C LYS A 25 -17.79 -20.38 -0.08
N ASP A 26 -17.58 -20.47 -1.38
CA ASP A 26 -17.54 -19.30 -2.25
C ASP A 26 -17.99 -19.66 -3.67
N TYR A 27 -18.46 -18.68 -4.43
CA TYR A 27 -18.76 -18.83 -5.84
C TYR A 27 -18.58 -17.51 -6.59
N HIS A 28 -18.46 -17.59 -7.92
CA HIS A 28 -18.52 -16.43 -8.80
C HIS A 28 -19.27 -16.81 -10.07
N PHE A 29 -19.55 -15.82 -10.91
CA PHE A 29 -20.25 -16.03 -12.18
C PHE A 29 -19.26 -15.88 -13.35
N PRO A 30 -18.74 -16.98 -13.94
CA PRO A 30 -17.94 -16.89 -15.16
C PRO A 30 -18.70 -16.24 -16.32
N GLN A 31 -20.02 -16.47 -16.38
CA GLN A 31 -20.85 -15.95 -17.44
C GLN A 31 -22.32 -15.80 -17.01
N VAL A 32 -22.91 -14.66 -17.40
CA VAL A 32 -24.35 -14.42 -17.33
C VAL A 32 -24.79 -13.94 -18.72
N LEU A 33 -25.70 -14.69 -19.32
CA LEU A 33 -26.32 -14.39 -20.62
C LEU A 33 -27.81 -14.15 -20.42
N ILE A 34 -28.30 -13.03 -20.89
CA ILE A 34 -29.72 -12.64 -20.79
C ILE A 34 -30.24 -12.33 -22.19
N ASP A 35 -31.19 -13.11 -22.62
CA ASP A 35 -31.98 -12.87 -23.82
C ASP A 35 -33.34 -12.31 -23.39
N ALA A 36 -33.61 -11.07 -23.71
CA ALA A 36 -34.82 -10.34 -23.35
C ALA A 36 -35.64 -10.04 -24.61
N THR A 37 -36.91 -10.43 -24.65
CA THR A 37 -37.81 -10.21 -25.78
C THR A 37 -38.96 -9.33 -25.36
N VAL A 38 -39.08 -8.19 -26.02
CA VAL A 38 -40.23 -7.30 -25.88
C VAL A 38 -41.37 -7.78 -26.79
N HIS A 39 -42.55 -8.01 -26.20
CA HIS A 39 -43.73 -8.41 -26.93
C HIS A 39 -44.59 -7.19 -27.36
N PRO A 40 -45.44 -7.33 -28.40
CA PRO A 40 -46.32 -6.25 -28.88
C PRO A 40 -47.33 -5.70 -27.87
N ASP A 41 -47.51 -6.37 -26.73
CA ASP A 41 -48.36 -5.93 -25.61
C ASP A 41 -47.61 -5.19 -24.50
N GLY A 42 -46.31 -4.94 -24.69
CA GLY A 42 -45.45 -4.29 -23.69
C GLY A 42 -44.92 -5.22 -22.61
N THR A 43 -45.13 -6.55 -22.75
CA THR A 43 -44.58 -7.54 -21.88
C THR A 43 -43.12 -7.78 -22.23
N LEU A 44 -42.26 -7.94 -21.23
CA LEU A 44 -40.86 -8.33 -21.37
C LEU A 44 -40.70 -9.80 -20.94
N GLU A 45 -40.25 -10.64 -21.85
CA GLU A 45 -39.88 -12.03 -21.55
C GLU A 45 -38.38 -12.14 -21.44
N LEU A 46 -37.92 -12.74 -20.34
CA LEU A 46 -36.49 -12.90 -20.05
C LEU A 46 -36.14 -14.39 -20.01
N ASP A 47 -35.05 -14.73 -20.70
CA ASP A 47 -34.36 -16.04 -20.66
C ASP A 47 -32.93 -15.79 -20.21
N GLU A 48 -32.66 -16.06 -18.94
CA GLU A 48 -31.40 -15.80 -18.32
C GLU A 48 -30.64 -17.09 -18.03
N ARG A 49 -29.41 -17.21 -18.52
CA ARG A 49 -28.50 -18.31 -18.24
C ARG A 49 -27.37 -17.82 -17.35
N ARG A 50 -27.38 -18.26 -16.08
CA ARG A 50 -26.34 -17.98 -15.09
C ARG A 50 -25.48 -19.19 -14.86
N THR A 51 -24.18 -19.06 -15.11
CA THR A 51 -23.18 -20.08 -14.79
C THR A 51 -22.54 -19.72 -13.46
N PHE A 52 -22.67 -20.61 -12.51
CA PHE A 52 -22.01 -20.55 -11.20
C PHE A 52 -20.76 -21.41 -11.23
N ASP A 53 -19.65 -20.93 -10.72
CA ASP A 53 -18.45 -21.70 -10.43
C ASP A 53 -18.34 -21.84 -8.90
N PHE A 54 -18.83 -22.97 -8.38
CA PHE A 54 -18.94 -23.25 -6.96
C PHE A 54 -17.63 -23.78 -6.39
N ARG A 55 -17.29 -23.33 -5.19
CA ARG A 55 -16.21 -23.86 -4.34
C ARG A 55 -16.77 -24.20 -2.98
N GLY A 56 -16.69 -25.47 -2.59
CA GLY A 56 -17.37 -26.03 -1.44
C GLY A 56 -18.76 -26.59 -1.78
N ASP A 57 -19.52 -27.01 -0.76
CA ASP A 57 -20.82 -27.66 -0.90
C ASP A 57 -21.97 -26.66 -0.91
N PHE A 58 -22.78 -26.66 -1.97
CA PHE A 58 -23.96 -25.83 -2.13
C PHE A 58 -25.21 -26.66 -2.36
N SER A 59 -26.33 -26.25 -1.75
CA SER A 59 -27.58 -27.02 -1.76
C SER A 59 -28.78 -26.25 -2.31
N PHE A 60 -28.70 -24.95 -2.48
CA PHE A 60 -29.76 -24.10 -3.05
C PHE A 60 -29.21 -22.85 -3.71
N ALA A 61 -30.01 -22.24 -4.57
CA ALA A 61 -29.83 -20.88 -5.05
C ALA A 61 -31.15 -20.12 -5.02
N ALA A 62 -31.04 -18.80 -4.96
CA ALA A 62 -32.15 -17.88 -4.96
C ALA A 62 -31.97 -16.79 -6.04
N PHE A 63 -33.08 -16.40 -6.63
CA PHE A 63 -33.16 -15.32 -7.61
C PHE A 63 -34.29 -14.37 -7.24
N THR A 64 -34.02 -13.09 -7.15
CA THR A 64 -35.00 -12.06 -6.83
C THR A 64 -35.26 -11.17 -8.03
N VAL A 65 -36.52 -10.90 -8.29
CA VAL A 65 -36.99 -9.93 -9.30
C VAL A 65 -37.72 -8.82 -8.56
N ASP A 66 -37.21 -7.61 -8.67
CA ASP A 66 -37.82 -6.41 -8.11
C ASP A 66 -38.81 -5.81 -9.13
N TRP A 67 -39.94 -6.50 -9.33
CA TRP A 67 -41.05 -6.11 -10.15
C TRP A 67 -42.36 -6.56 -9.48
N PRO A 68 -43.46 -5.79 -9.54
CA PRO A 68 -44.69 -6.16 -8.84
C PRO A 68 -45.08 -7.61 -9.04
N PHE A 69 -45.20 -8.37 -7.97
CA PHE A 69 -45.43 -9.85 -8.03
C PHE A 69 -46.63 -10.20 -8.93
N ALA A 70 -47.72 -9.44 -8.86
CA ALA A 70 -48.90 -9.65 -9.68
C ALA A 70 -48.66 -9.46 -11.19
N GLN A 71 -47.50 -8.89 -11.56
CA GLN A 71 -47.10 -8.63 -12.94
C GLN A 71 -45.97 -9.57 -13.41
N ILE A 72 -45.57 -10.54 -12.58
CA ILE A 72 -44.60 -11.59 -12.95
C ILE A 72 -45.35 -12.86 -13.29
N GLU A 73 -45.18 -13.32 -14.52
CA GLU A 73 -45.82 -14.53 -15.04
C GLU A 73 -44.77 -15.57 -15.44
N ARG A 74 -45.16 -16.85 -15.39
CA ARG A 74 -44.40 -17.99 -15.92
C ARG A 74 -42.96 -18.03 -15.43
N PHE A 75 -42.78 -17.92 -14.09
CA PHE A 75 -41.46 -18.07 -13.52
C PHE A 75 -41.03 -19.54 -13.47
N GLU A 76 -39.96 -19.89 -14.18
CA GLU A 76 -39.45 -21.25 -14.34
C GLU A 76 -37.93 -21.23 -14.21
N VAL A 77 -37.38 -22.28 -13.58
CA VAL A 77 -35.95 -22.55 -13.53
C VAL A 77 -35.70 -23.95 -14.07
N SER A 78 -34.69 -24.11 -14.90
CA SER A 78 -34.26 -25.38 -15.43
C SER A 78 -32.76 -25.52 -15.45
N GLU A 79 -32.28 -26.75 -15.46
CA GLU A 79 -30.88 -27.09 -15.63
C GLU A 79 -30.75 -28.16 -16.71
N ASN A 80 -29.87 -27.95 -17.70
CA ASN A 80 -29.71 -28.86 -18.84
C ASN A 80 -31.04 -29.24 -19.51
N GLY A 81 -32.00 -28.30 -19.56
CA GLY A 81 -33.32 -28.50 -20.12
C GLY A 81 -34.31 -29.25 -19.22
N GLN A 82 -33.92 -29.65 -18.04
CA GLN A 82 -34.81 -30.29 -17.07
C GLN A 82 -35.34 -29.24 -16.09
N PRO A 83 -36.68 -29.16 -15.88
CA PRO A 83 -37.27 -28.21 -14.95
C PRO A 83 -36.92 -28.56 -13.50
N LEU A 84 -36.63 -27.52 -12.72
CA LEU A 84 -36.37 -27.65 -11.28
C LEU A 84 -37.63 -27.24 -10.51
N SER A 85 -37.79 -27.80 -9.33
CA SER A 85 -38.86 -27.38 -8.40
C SER A 85 -38.48 -26.04 -7.79
N VAL A 86 -39.28 -25.01 -8.02
CA VAL A 86 -39.07 -23.64 -7.57
C VAL A 86 -40.08 -23.27 -6.50
N VAL A 87 -39.64 -22.62 -5.43
CA VAL A 87 -40.51 -22.07 -4.39
C VAL A 87 -40.54 -20.54 -4.57
N PRO A 88 -41.59 -20.00 -5.18
CA PRO A 88 -41.75 -18.54 -5.32
C PRO A 88 -42.28 -17.97 -4.00
N THR A 89 -41.60 -16.93 -3.51
CA THR A 89 -41.98 -16.20 -2.29
C THR A 89 -42.18 -14.72 -2.65
N PRO A 90 -43.42 -14.19 -2.56
CA PRO A 90 -43.65 -12.76 -2.75
C PRO A 90 -42.86 -11.94 -1.74
N THR A 91 -42.31 -10.81 -2.21
CA THR A 91 -41.66 -9.78 -1.39
C THR A 91 -42.45 -8.48 -1.44
N ALA A 92 -42.07 -7.46 -0.69
CA ALA A 92 -42.70 -6.14 -0.72
C ALA A 92 -42.60 -5.50 -2.13
N ASP A 93 -41.46 -5.74 -2.81
CA ASP A 93 -41.10 -5.09 -4.07
C ASP A 93 -41.12 -6.06 -5.26
N GLY A 94 -41.42 -7.37 -5.02
CA GLY A 94 -41.41 -8.33 -6.14
C GLY A 94 -41.50 -9.79 -5.73
N LEU A 95 -40.60 -10.63 -6.24
CA LEU A 95 -40.57 -12.07 -6.09
C LEU A 95 -39.15 -12.56 -5.81
N THR A 96 -38.99 -13.40 -4.78
CA THR A 96 -37.81 -14.25 -4.62
C THR A 96 -38.15 -15.70 -4.92
N ALA A 97 -37.43 -16.32 -5.84
CA ALA A 97 -37.60 -17.73 -6.22
C ALA A 97 -36.38 -18.52 -5.75
N THR A 98 -36.61 -19.62 -5.05
CA THR A 98 -35.54 -20.50 -4.51
C THR A 98 -35.69 -21.90 -5.11
N TRP A 99 -34.59 -22.52 -5.49
CA TRP A 99 -34.55 -23.95 -5.95
C TRP A 99 -33.38 -24.67 -5.30
N SER A 100 -33.57 -25.99 -5.12
CA SER A 100 -32.59 -26.88 -4.48
C SER A 100 -31.83 -27.70 -5.51
N PHE A 101 -30.56 -27.94 -5.24
CA PHE A 101 -29.67 -28.82 -6.00
C PHE A 101 -28.53 -29.30 -5.06
N ASN A 102 -27.62 -30.12 -5.58
CA ASN A 102 -26.40 -30.47 -4.87
C ASN A 102 -25.22 -30.20 -5.79
N ALA A 103 -24.31 -29.34 -5.36
CA ALA A 103 -23.08 -29.01 -6.09
C ALA A 103 -21.88 -29.00 -5.13
N ARG A 104 -20.75 -29.52 -5.59
CA ARG A 104 -19.50 -29.51 -4.85
C ARG A 104 -18.32 -29.26 -5.79
N ASP A 105 -17.65 -28.13 -5.64
CA ASP A 105 -16.45 -27.75 -6.41
C ASP A 105 -16.66 -27.94 -7.93
N GLU A 106 -17.81 -27.48 -8.46
CA GLU A 106 -18.19 -27.67 -9.85
C GLU A 106 -18.89 -26.47 -10.44
N ARG A 107 -18.96 -26.44 -11.78
CA ARG A 107 -19.74 -25.45 -12.51
C ARG A 107 -21.13 -25.95 -12.81
N ARG A 108 -22.13 -25.10 -12.55
CA ARG A 108 -23.54 -25.36 -12.85
C ARG A 108 -24.12 -24.16 -13.60
N THR A 109 -24.96 -24.42 -14.57
CA THR A 109 -25.67 -23.38 -15.33
C THR A 109 -27.17 -23.56 -15.17
N PHE A 110 -27.80 -22.56 -14.58
CA PHE A 110 -29.25 -22.51 -14.45
C PHE A 110 -29.82 -21.56 -15.47
N GLN A 111 -30.92 -21.98 -16.11
CA GLN A 111 -31.72 -21.17 -17.01
C GLN A 111 -32.97 -20.71 -16.26
N ILE A 112 -33.15 -19.40 -16.16
CA ILE A 112 -34.23 -18.73 -15.44
C ILE A 112 -35.08 -18.02 -16.46
N ARG A 113 -36.37 -18.34 -16.55
CA ARG A 113 -37.33 -17.75 -17.46
C ARG A 113 -38.48 -17.13 -16.71
N TYR A 114 -38.84 -15.95 -17.08
CA TYR A 114 -40.04 -15.28 -16.56
C TYR A 114 -40.51 -14.18 -17.50
N ARG A 115 -41.74 -13.72 -17.26
CA ARG A 115 -42.36 -12.62 -18.02
C ARG A 115 -42.74 -11.50 -17.06
N ALA A 116 -42.37 -10.28 -17.40
CA ALA A 116 -42.75 -9.06 -16.70
C ALA A 116 -43.80 -8.32 -17.56
N VAL A 117 -45.02 -8.28 -17.05
CA VAL A 117 -46.13 -7.58 -17.71
C VAL A 117 -46.02 -6.08 -17.46
N CYS A 118 -46.41 -5.24 -18.43
CA CYS A 118 -46.29 -3.79 -18.35
C CYS A 118 -44.84 -3.28 -18.15
N ALA A 119 -43.85 -3.96 -18.72
CA ALA A 119 -42.46 -3.57 -18.62
C ALA A 119 -42.06 -2.40 -19.55
N VAL A 120 -42.89 -2.07 -20.53
CA VAL A 120 -42.68 -0.99 -21.50
C VAL A 120 -43.64 0.15 -21.23
N ASP A 121 -43.10 1.34 -21.03
CA ASP A 121 -43.87 2.59 -21.00
C ASP A 121 -44.11 3.06 -22.44
N ALA A 122 -45.36 2.96 -22.91
CA ALA A 122 -45.72 3.41 -24.23
C ALA A 122 -46.31 4.83 -24.17
N TYR A 123 -45.67 5.79 -24.83
CA TYR A 123 -46.10 7.19 -24.96
C TYR A 123 -46.70 7.43 -26.35
N GLN A 124 -47.23 8.62 -26.55
CA GLN A 124 -47.82 9.00 -27.88
C GLN A 124 -46.76 9.07 -29.00
N ASP A 125 -45.48 9.31 -28.67
CA ASP A 125 -44.41 9.58 -29.61
C ASP A 125 -43.23 8.59 -29.52
N ALA A 126 -43.23 7.67 -28.55
CA ALA A 126 -42.19 6.65 -28.38
C ALA A 126 -42.63 5.55 -27.40
N ALA A 127 -41.98 4.40 -27.47
CA ALA A 127 -41.98 3.37 -26.42
C ALA A 127 -40.63 3.36 -25.71
N HIS A 128 -40.65 3.19 -24.42
CA HIS A 128 -39.46 3.19 -23.56
C HIS A 128 -39.42 1.92 -22.69
N LEU A 129 -38.37 1.14 -22.83
CA LEU A 129 -38.02 0.07 -21.93
C LEU A 129 -36.88 0.56 -21.01
N LEU A 130 -37.16 0.67 -19.72
CA LEU A 130 -36.15 0.87 -18.69
C LEU A 130 -36.11 -0.39 -17.82
N TRP A 131 -35.02 -1.18 -17.91
CA TRP A 131 -34.96 -2.45 -17.21
C TRP A 131 -33.58 -2.69 -16.61
N GLN A 132 -33.55 -3.02 -15.31
CA GLN A 132 -32.33 -3.37 -14.58
C GLN A 132 -32.07 -4.88 -14.69
N PHE A 133 -31.25 -5.28 -15.65
CA PHE A 133 -30.93 -6.68 -15.94
C PHE A 133 -30.15 -7.34 -14.82
N VAL A 134 -29.29 -6.58 -14.12
CA VAL A 134 -28.56 -7.02 -12.93
C VAL A 134 -28.75 -5.96 -11.85
N GLY A 135 -29.30 -6.36 -10.71
CA GLY A 135 -29.50 -5.48 -9.56
C GLY A 135 -28.30 -5.47 -8.62
N THR A 136 -28.36 -4.59 -7.60
CA THR A 136 -27.34 -4.47 -6.57
C THR A 136 -27.37 -5.60 -5.52
N GLY A 137 -28.35 -6.51 -5.62
CA GLY A 137 -28.47 -7.66 -4.69
C GLY A 137 -27.47 -8.81 -4.92
N TRP A 138 -26.62 -8.73 -5.97
CA TRP A 138 -25.62 -9.75 -6.26
C TRP A 138 -24.29 -9.40 -5.56
N ASP A 139 -23.89 -10.26 -4.64
CA ASP A 139 -22.68 -10.11 -3.81
C ASP A 139 -21.42 -10.73 -4.42
N LYS A 140 -21.54 -11.29 -5.65
CA LYS A 140 -20.44 -11.99 -6.35
C LYS A 140 -20.09 -11.32 -7.67
N GLU A 141 -18.84 -11.50 -8.07
CA GLU A 141 -18.30 -11.01 -9.32
C GLU A 141 -18.84 -11.79 -10.53
N THR A 142 -19.03 -11.09 -11.65
CA THR A 142 -19.38 -11.70 -12.94
C THR A 142 -18.33 -11.35 -13.99
N ASP A 143 -17.63 -12.36 -14.52
CA ASP A 143 -16.54 -12.15 -15.49
C ASP A 143 -17.07 -11.60 -16.81
N LEU A 144 -18.21 -12.13 -17.30
CA LEU A 144 -18.86 -11.69 -18.51
C LEU A 144 -20.39 -11.64 -18.35
N LEU A 145 -20.94 -10.44 -18.46
CA LEU A 145 -22.36 -10.22 -18.66
C LEU A 145 -22.63 -9.84 -20.11
N ARG A 146 -23.58 -10.51 -20.75
CA ARG A 146 -24.14 -10.11 -22.03
C ARG A 146 -25.65 -10.13 -21.96
N VAL A 147 -26.26 -9.02 -22.36
CA VAL A 147 -27.69 -8.87 -22.49
C VAL A 147 -28.00 -8.60 -23.96
N THR A 148 -28.95 -9.34 -24.53
CA THR A 148 -29.47 -9.10 -25.85
C THR A 148 -30.97 -8.81 -25.73
N VAL A 149 -31.38 -7.65 -26.18
CA VAL A 149 -32.80 -7.24 -26.17
C VAL A 149 -33.35 -7.28 -27.60
N HIS A 150 -34.39 -8.06 -27.78
CA HIS A 150 -35.13 -8.19 -29.05
C HIS A 150 -36.38 -7.36 -29.00
N LEU A 151 -36.51 -6.39 -29.91
CA LEU A 151 -37.66 -5.52 -30.06
C LEU A 151 -38.57 -6.06 -31.15
N PRO A 152 -39.91 -5.95 -31.03
CA PRO A 152 -40.83 -6.39 -32.07
C PRO A 152 -40.75 -5.47 -33.30
N GLU A 153 -41.13 -6.00 -34.48
CA GLU A 153 -41.28 -5.17 -35.68
C GLU A 153 -42.35 -4.11 -35.48
N ALA A 154 -42.09 -2.90 -35.98
CA ALA A 154 -43.10 -1.84 -35.96
C ALA A 154 -44.33 -2.25 -36.80
N ALA A 155 -45.48 -2.34 -36.16
CA ALA A 155 -46.73 -2.76 -36.83
C ALA A 155 -47.14 -1.75 -37.91
N ARG A 156 -47.42 -2.26 -39.10
CA ARG A 156 -48.08 -1.49 -40.16
C ARG A 156 -49.60 -1.64 -39.99
N GLY A 157 -50.26 -0.66 -39.33
CA GLY A 157 -51.74 -0.68 -39.21
C GLY A 157 -52.23 -0.12 -37.89
N GLY A 158 -53.52 0.14 -37.78
CA GLY A 158 -54.14 0.81 -36.65
C GLY A 158 -53.95 0.10 -35.31
N VAL A 159 -53.74 0.89 -34.30
CA VAL A 159 -53.43 0.44 -32.93
C VAL A 159 -54.71 -0.01 -32.24
N SER A 160 -54.82 -1.27 -31.88
CA SER A 160 -55.87 -1.80 -31.00
C SER A 160 -55.36 -1.80 -29.54
N ARG A 161 -56.07 -1.12 -28.66
CA ARG A 161 -55.63 -0.97 -27.25
C ARG A 161 -56.54 -1.70 -26.30
N PRO A 162 -55.98 -2.53 -25.43
CA PRO A 162 -56.61 -2.86 -24.15
C PRO A 162 -55.64 -2.82 -22.97
N ALA A 163 -56.22 -2.66 -21.80
CA ALA A 163 -55.70 -2.83 -20.45
C ALA A 163 -54.90 -1.64 -19.88
N THR A 164 -55.24 -1.31 -18.65
CA THR A 164 -54.61 -0.28 -17.82
C THR A 164 -53.48 -0.90 -17.02
N CYS A 165 -52.25 -0.46 -17.26
CA CYS A 165 -51.16 -0.60 -16.27
C CYS A 165 -51.40 0.39 -15.12
N PRO A 166 -50.95 0.08 -13.88
CA PRO A 166 -50.98 1.05 -12.78
C PRO A 166 -50.22 2.32 -13.21
N ALA A 167 -50.84 3.49 -13.03
CA ALA A 167 -50.33 4.75 -13.53
C ALA A 167 -48.93 5.07 -12.96
N GLY A 168 -47.93 5.14 -13.82
CA GLY A 168 -46.69 5.82 -13.58
C GLY A 168 -46.89 7.35 -13.58
N ILE A 169 -45.95 8.10 -13.06
CA ILE A 169 -45.99 9.58 -12.99
C ILE A 169 -45.86 10.16 -14.39
N ALA A 170 -46.88 10.83 -14.86
CA ALA A 170 -46.90 11.45 -16.19
C ALA A 170 -45.86 12.58 -16.30
N PRO A 171 -44.96 12.57 -17.32
CA PRO A 171 -44.05 13.67 -17.59
C PRO A 171 -44.74 14.85 -18.25
N GLY A 172 -44.36 16.07 -17.86
CA GLY A 172 -44.93 17.31 -18.36
C GLY A 172 -44.68 17.60 -19.84
N GLY A 173 -45.69 18.07 -20.53
CA GLY A 173 -45.88 18.24 -21.93
C GLY A 173 -44.89 19.03 -22.78
N PHE A 174 -43.90 18.36 -23.34
CA PHE A 174 -43.14 18.85 -24.49
C PHE A 174 -43.63 18.23 -25.79
N ARG A 175 -43.84 19.04 -26.80
CA ARG A 175 -44.18 18.55 -28.15
C ARG A 175 -42.91 18.08 -28.85
N THR A 176 -42.75 16.78 -29.02
CA THR A 176 -41.64 16.17 -29.77
C THR A 176 -42.14 15.44 -31.00
N ARG A 177 -41.27 15.31 -32.02
CA ARG A 177 -41.54 14.52 -33.19
C ARG A 177 -41.53 13.02 -32.84
N PRO A 178 -42.54 12.22 -33.22
CA PRO A 178 -42.50 10.78 -33.03
C PRO A 178 -41.23 10.16 -33.62
N LEU A 179 -40.76 9.04 -33.03
CA LEU A 179 -39.69 8.25 -33.62
C LEU A 179 -40.11 7.73 -34.99
N ARG A 180 -39.16 7.79 -35.94
CA ARG A 180 -39.42 7.17 -37.25
C ARG A 180 -39.30 5.66 -37.13
N GLN A 181 -40.00 4.94 -38.02
CA GLN A 181 -39.83 3.50 -38.14
C GLN A 181 -38.36 3.16 -38.36
N GLY A 182 -37.80 2.22 -37.55
CA GLY A 182 -36.42 1.86 -37.57
C GLY A 182 -35.47 2.75 -36.72
N GLU A 183 -35.97 3.81 -36.07
CA GLU A 183 -35.18 4.59 -35.11
C GLU A 183 -35.25 3.93 -33.74
N THR A 184 -34.15 3.31 -33.30
CA THR A 184 -33.97 2.79 -31.95
C THR A 184 -32.79 3.51 -31.31
N LEU A 185 -32.95 3.94 -30.07
CA LEU A 185 -31.87 4.55 -29.25
C LEU A 185 -31.72 3.74 -28.00
N ALA A 186 -30.48 3.57 -27.54
CA ALA A 186 -30.22 2.79 -26.34
C ALA A 186 -29.07 3.37 -25.52
N TRP A 187 -29.23 3.32 -24.22
CA TRP A 187 -28.21 3.68 -23.21
C TRP A 187 -28.04 2.53 -22.22
N GLY A 188 -26.88 2.43 -21.64
CA GLY A 188 -26.60 1.49 -20.57
C GLY A 188 -26.13 2.25 -19.34
N HIS A 189 -26.72 1.95 -18.20
CA HIS A 189 -26.32 2.49 -16.88
C HIS A 189 -25.64 1.42 -16.06
N GLY A 190 -24.61 1.83 -15.28
CA GLY A 190 -23.82 0.94 -14.47
C GLY A 190 -22.31 1.17 -14.65
N PRO A 191 -21.49 0.12 -14.82
CA PRO A 191 -20.05 0.27 -14.97
C PRO A 191 -19.66 1.13 -16.16
N LEU A 192 -18.73 2.08 -15.96
CA LEU A 192 -18.27 3.00 -17.03
C LEU A 192 -17.59 2.27 -18.21
N ALA A 193 -17.18 1.01 -18.01
CA ALA A 193 -16.59 0.15 -19.04
C ALA A 193 -17.64 -0.63 -19.85
N GLY A 194 -18.93 -0.55 -19.49
CA GLY A 194 -20.01 -1.18 -20.23
C GLY A 194 -20.11 -0.66 -21.66
N VAL A 195 -20.51 -1.54 -22.58
CA VAL A 195 -20.65 -1.24 -24.00
C VAL A 195 -22.09 -1.54 -24.44
N VAL A 196 -22.73 -0.58 -25.07
CA VAL A 196 -24.05 -0.74 -25.74
C VAL A 196 -23.84 -0.73 -27.25
N ARG A 197 -24.50 -1.64 -27.96
CA ARG A 197 -24.53 -1.72 -29.43
C ARG A 197 -25.95 -1.90 -29.91
N ILE A 198 -26.23 -1.40 -31.07
CA ILE A 198 -27.48 -1.57 -31.79
C ILE A 198 -27.13 -2.17 -33.16
N PRO A 199 -26.97 -3.53 -33.25
CA PRO A 199 -26.59 -4.18 -34.51
C PRO A 199 -27.62 -3.94 -35.65
N ASP A 200 -28.87 -3.91 -35.28
CA ASP A 200 -30.01 -3.62 -36.17
C ASP A 200 -31.14 -2.93 -35.38
N PRO A 201 -32.17 -2.36 -36.02
CA PRO A 201 -33.23 -1.62 -35.34
C PRO A 201 -34.02 -2.43 -34.29
N GLN A 202 -34.03 -3.75 -34.38
CA GLN A 202 -34.74 -4.64 -33.46
C GLN A 202 -33.86 -5.26 -32.40
N THR A 203 -32.53 -5.06 -32.44
CA THR A 203 -31.61 -5.72 -31.51
C THR A 203 -30.73 -4.70 -30.77
N VAL A 204 -30.72 -4.81 -29.44
CA VAL A 204 -29.84 -4.01 -28.58
C VAL A 204 -28.99 -4.96 -27.75
N GLU A 205 -27.69 -4.78 -27.75
CA GLU A 205 -26.74 -5.57 -26.99
C GLU A 205 -26.06 -4.71 -25.92
N LEU A 206 -26.05 -5.20 -24.65
CA LEU A 206 -25.23 -4.66 -23.59
C LEU A 206 -24.16 -5.69 -23.19
N THR A 207 -22.93 -5.27 -23.04
CA THR A 207 -21.84 -6.15 -22.61
C THR A 207 -21.04 -5.48 -21.51
N VAL A 208 -20.83 -6.21 -20.41
CA VAL A 208 -19.98 -5.78 -19.30
C VAL A 208 -19.00 -6.91 -18.98
N ARG A 209 -17.72 -6.57 -18.79
CA ARG A 209 -16.69 -7.49 -18.30
C ARG A 209 -16.30 -7.09 -16.89
N ASP A 210 -15.92 -8.08 -16.10
CA ASP A 210 -15.45 -7.90 -14.73
C ASP A 210 -16.44 -7.05 -13.89
N LEU A 211 -17.73 -7.43 -13.96
CA LEU A 211 -18.80 -6.78 -13.19
C LEU A 211 -18.60 -7.07 -11.71
N ARG A 212 -18.36 -6.02 -10.95
CA ARG A 212 -18.10 -6.12 -9.50
C ARG A 212 -19.36 -6.45 -8.71
N PRO A 213 -19.22 -7.07 -7.53
CA PRO A 213 -20.33 -7.24 -6.58
C PRO A 213 -21.08 -5.93 -6.32
N PHE A 214 -22.38 -6.03 -6.05
CA PHE A 214 -23.27 -4.91 -5.72
C PHE A 214 -23.33 -3.82 -6.79
N THR A 215 -23.05 -4.17 -8.04
CA THR A 215 -23.07 -3.22 -9.16
C THR A 215 -24.21 -3.56 -10.10
N PHE A 216 -25.12 -2.62 -10.32
CA PHE A 216 -26.24 -2.81 -11.23
C PHE A 216 -25.84 -2.64 -12.70
N VAL A 217 -26.62 -3.25 -13.58
CA VAL A 217 -26.59 -3.01 -15.02
C VAL A 217 -28.02 -2.85 -15.51
N GLU A 218 -28.30 -1.67 -16.04
CA GLU A 218 -29.62 -1.27 -16.54
C GLU A 218 -29.52 -0.85 -18.00
N GLY A 219 -30.53 -1.17 -18.77
CA GLY A 219 -30.71 -0.71 -20.15
C GLY A 219 -31.90 0.21 -20.25
N SER A 220 -31.70 1.37 -20.89
CA SER A 220 -32.73 2.32 -21.27
C SER A 220 -32.82 2.31 -22.80
N ILE A 221 -33.95 1.85 -23.35
CA ILE A 221 -34.14 1.64 -24.77
C ILE A 221 -35.40 2.37 -25.24
N LEU A 222 -35.22 3.30 -26.16
CA LEU A 222 -36.28 4.08 -26.76
C LEU A 222 -36.50 3.61 -28.21
N PHE A 223 -37.72 3.21 -28.55
CA PHE A 223 -38.05 2.66 -29.84
C PHE A 223 -39.43 3.11 -30.33
N PRO A 224 -39.83 2.88 -31.61
CA PRO A 224 -41.10 3.31 -32.14
C PRO A 224 -42.30 2.71 -31.40
N VAL A 225 -43.27 3.52 -31.00
CA VAL A 225 -44.47 3.06 -30.26
C VAL A 225 -45.31 2.09 -31.07
N GLU A 226 -45.24 2.16 -32.40
CA GLU A 226 -45.90 1.25 -33.31
C GLU A 226 -45.47 -0.22 -33.16
N ALA A 227 -44.33 -0.46 -32.56
CA ALA A 227 -43.83 -1.80 -32.25
C ALA A 227 -44.62 -2.48 -31.12
N VAL A 228 -45.25 -1.68 -30.25
CA VAL A 228 -46.05 -2.20 -29.11
C VAL A 228 -47.53 -1.73 -29.20
N PRO A 229 -48.25 -2.10 -30.27
CA PRO A 229 -49.59 -1.57 -30.56
C PRO A 229 -50.65 -1.99 -29.53
N ARG A 230 -50.36 -2.98 -28.69
CA ARG A 230 -51.27 -3.48 -27.65
C ARG A 230 -50.89 -3.02 -26.25
N ALA A 231 -49.75 -2.34 -26.09
CA ALA A 231 -49.36 -1.75 -24.81
C ALA A 231 -50.29 -0.58 -24.45
N PRO A 232 -50.62 -0.39 -23.18
CA PRO A 232 -51.36 0.79 -22.75
C PRO A 232 -50.53 2.04 -22.98
N ILE A 233 -51.13 3.08 -23.59
CA ILE A 233 -50.44 4.34 -23.86
C ILE A 233 -50.67 5.31 -22.71
N GLU A 234 -49.60 5.81 -22.17
CA GLU A 234 -49.60 6.93 -21.27
C GLU A 234 -49.86 8.26 -22.00
N PRO A 235 -50.65 9.17 -21.40
CA PRO A 235 -50.99 10.43 -22.06
C PRO A 235 -49.75 11.35 -22.13
N GLY A 236 -49.49 11.86 -23.33
CA GLY A 236 -48.47 12.86 -23.62
C GLY A 236 -47.22 12.30 -24.31
N PRO A 237 -46.32 13.20 -24.76
CA PRO A 237 -45.06 12.82 -25.37
C PRO A 237 -44.03 12.46 -24.28
N GLY A 238 -43.44 11.26 -24.37
CA GLY A 238 -42.43 10.79 -23.45
C GLY A 238 -40.98 10.97 -23.92
N ARG A 239 -40.79 11.00 -25.26
CA ARG A 239 -39.47 11.02 -25.88
C ARG A 239 -38.57 12.15 -25.40
N ALA A 240 -39.09 13.37 -25.27
CA ALA A 240 -38.27 14.52 -24.87
C ALA A 240 -37.77 14.39 -23.44
N GLY A 241 -38.59 13.86 -22.53
CA GLY A 241 -38.21 13.60 -21.14
C GLY A 241 -37.09 12.56 -21.04
N VAL A 242 -37.26 11.42 -21.70
CA VAL A 242 -36.23 10.36 -21.74
C VAL A 242 -34.92 10.88 -22.34
N LEU A 243 -34.96 11.59 -23.48
CA LEU A 243 -33.72 12.15 -24.08
C LEU A 243 -33.04 13.18 -23.21
N ALA A 244 -33.77 14.01 -22.46
CA ALA A 244 -33.20 15.01 -21.57
C ALA A 244 -32.51 14.32 -20.37
N GLU A 245 -33.13 13.32 -19.78
CA GLU A 245 -32.56 12.55 -18.66
C GLU A 245 -31.33 11.75 -19.10
N GLU A 246 -31.43 11.02 -20.22
CA GLU A 246 -30.32 10.26 -20.77
C GLU A 246 -29.14 11.16 -21.17
N GLY A 247 -29.43 12.35 -21.71
CA GLY A 247 -28.40 13.36 -22.01
C GLY A 247 -27.64 13.79 -20.75
N ARG A 248 -28.37 14.06 -19.67
CA ARG A 248 -27.80 14.44 -18.36
C ARG A 248 -26.94 13.32 -17.79
N LEU A 249 -27.42 12.08 -17.78
CA LEU A 249 -26.70 10.91 -17.29
C LEU A 249 -25.43 10.62 -18.13
N ALA A 250 -25.55 10.77 -19.47
CA ALA A 250 -24.41 10.59 -20.37
C ALA A 250 -23.30 11.66 -20.13
N GLU A 251 -23.69 12.93 -19.91
CA GLU A 251 -22.73 13.99 -19.57
C GLU A 251 -22.02 13.70 -18.25
N ALA A 252 -22.75 13.27 -17.22
CA ALA A 252 -22.18 12.87 -15.94
C ALA A 252 -21.19 11.70 -16.11
N ALA A 253 -21.57 10.64 -16.80
CA ALA A 253 -20.71 9.49 -17.08
C ALA A 253 -19.46 9.89 -17.90
N ASN A 254 -19.61 10.75 -18.91
CA ASN A 254 -18.47 11.23 -19.70
C ASN A 254 -17.53 12.14 -18.92
N SER A 255 -18.03 12.91 -17.96
CA SER A 255 -17.20 13.72 -17.07
C SER A 255 -16.34 12.81 -16.17
N LEU A 256 -16.93 11.76 -15.59
CA LEU A 256 -16.21 10.76 -14.81
C LEU A 256 -15.14 10.02 -15.63
N ARG A 257 -15.48 9.62 -16.87
CA ARG A 257 -14.49 9.01 -17.79
C ARG A 257 -13.31 9.93 -18.08
N ARG A 258 -13.56 11.24 -18.28
CA ARG A 258 -12.49 12.23 -18.47
C ARG A 258 -11.61 12.35 -17.24
N GLN A 259 -12.20 12.43 -16.05
CA GLN A 259 -11.45 12.45 -14.78
C GLN A 259 -10.55 11.21 -14.63
N HIS A 260 -11.09 10.02 -14.80
CA HIS A 260 -10.32 8.77 -14.72
C HIS A 260 -9.15 8.71 -15.71
N ARG A 261 -9.35 9.19 -16.95
CA ARG A 261 -8.24 9.25 -17.93
C ARG A 261 -7.15 10.22 -17.50
N LEU A 262 -7.51 11.40 -17.00
CA LEU A 262 -6.54 12.39 -16.51
C LEU A 262 -5.79 11.88 -15.29
N GLU A 263 -6.49 11.26 -14.33
CA GLU A 263 -5.87 10.67 -13.15
C GLU A 263 -4.89 9.54 -13.52
N THR A 264 -5.31 8.64 -14.40
CA THR A 264 -4.45 7.55 -14.88
C THR A 264 -3.22 8.08 -15.61
N ALA A 265 -3.37 9.10 -16.45
CA ALA A 265 -2.26 9.74 -17.13
C ALA A 265 -1.31 10.42 -16.13
N LEU A 266 -1.85 11.15 -15.14
CA LEU A 266 -1.06 11.79 -14.08
C LEU A 266 -0.26 10.76 -13.27
N VAL A 267 -0.89 9.67 -12.85
CA VAL A 267 -0.21 8.58 -12.11
C VAL A 267 0.92 7.99 -12.95
N LYS A 268 0.71 7.71 -14.23
CA LYS A 268 1.75 7.20 -15.14
C LYS A 268 2.92 8.19 -15.27
N VAL A 269 2.64 9.48 -15.43
CA VAL A 269 3.67 10.54 -15.50
C VAL A 269 4.45 10.62 -14.19
N LEU A 270 3.79 10.60 -13.05
CA LEU A 270 4.44 10.66 -11.74
C LEU A 270 5.29 9.42 -11.45
N LEU A 271 4.85 8.21 -11.87
CA LEU A 271 5.62 6.98 -11.77
C LEU A 271 6.98 7.07 -12.49
N VAL A 272 7.07 7.86 -13.55
CA VAL A 272 8.32 8.08 -14.28
C VAL A 272 9.12 9.26 -13.71
N LEU A 273 8.46 10.39 -13.45
CA LEU A 273 9.13 11.61 -13.02
C LEU A 273 9.72 11.52 -11.60
N VAL A 274 9.04 10.84 -10.68
CA VAL A 274 9.51 10.74 -9.29
C VAL A 274 10.85 9.99 -9.18
N PRO A 275 11.04 8.79 -9.76
CA PRO A 275 12.34 8.12 -9.72
C PRO A 275 13.43 8.88 -10.51
N LEU A 276 13.10 9.52 -11.62
CA LEU A 276 14.04 10.37 -12.34
C LEU A 276 14.49 11.58 -11.51
N PHE A 277 13.56 12.25 -10.84
CA PHE A 277 13.87 13.33 -9.91
C PHE A 277 14.72 12.84 -8.74
N ALA A 278 14.38 11.70 -8.15
CA ALA A 278 15.17 11.08 -7.08
C ALA A 278 16.59 10.73 -7.55
N ALA A 279 16.74 10.16 -8.74
CA ALA A 279 18.04 9.87 -9.34
C ALA A 279 18.86 11.16 -9.62
N ALA A 280 18.24 12.18 -10.18
CA ALA A 280 18.87 13.48 -10.39
C ALA A 280 19.33 14.12 -9.07
N MET A 281 18.50 14.04 -8.03
CA MET A 281 18.86 14.54 -6.69
C MET A 281 20.02 13.76 -6.07
N VAL A 282 20.09 12.46 -6.26
CA VAL A 282 21.24 11.63 -5.81
C VAL A 282 22.51 12.01 -6.56
N VAL A 283 22.44 12.23 -7.87
CA VAL A 283 23.60 12.67 -8.68
C VAL A 283 24.06 14.07 -8.26
N LEU A 284 23.13 15.00 -8.08
CA LEU A 284 23.43 16.37 -7.61
C LEU A 284 24.02 16.36 -6.20
N ALA A 285 23.50 15.51 -5.29
CA ALA A 285 24.04 15.33 -3.96
C ALA A 285 25.49 14.82 -4.01
N ARG A 286 25.75 13.79 -4.84
CA ARG A 286 27.12 13.26 -5.01
C ARG A 286 28.09 14.29 -5.60
N ARG A 287 27.65 15.11 -6.57
CA ARG A 287 28.47 16.20 -7.12
C ARG A 287 28.77 17.28 -6.09
N ARG A 288 27.83 17.59 -5.20
CA ARG A 288 27.99 18.60 -4.13
C ARG A 288 28.85 18.11 -2.97
N ASP A 289 28.96 16.81 -2.76
CA ASP A 289 29.86 16.21 -1.76
C ASP A 289 31.34 16.26 -2.18
N HIS A 290 31.61 16.52 -3.45
CA HIS A 290 32.98 16.68 -3.94
C HIS A 290 33.51 18.05 -3.51
N VAL A 291 34.49 18.04 -2.63
CA VAL A 291 35.24 19.24 -2.22
C VAL A 291 36.52 19.29 -3.05
N PRO A 292 36.74 20.32 -3.86
CA PRO A 292 37.96 20.45 -4.65
C PRO A 292 39.20 20.37 -3.73
N GLY A 293 40.24 19.66 -4.18
CA GLY A 293 41.50 19.51 -3.44
C GLY A 293 41.51 18.41 -2.37
N VAL A 294 40.42 17.69 -2.17
CA VAL A 294 40.42 16.49 -1.31
C VAL A 294 40.58 15.23 -2.18
N PRO A 295 41.64 14.42 -1.97
CA PRO A 295 41.87 13.17 -2.71
C PRO A 295 40.69 12.19 -2.58
N SER A 296 40.55 11.29 -3.54
CA SER A 296 39.54 10.22 -3.49
C SER A 296 39.76 9.27 -2.31
N HIS A 297 41.02 8.96 -1.97
CA HIS A 297 41.45 8.17 -0.85
C HIS A 297 42.55 8.88 -0.08
N VAL A 298 42.55 8.72 1.23
CA VAL A 298 43.57 9.20 2.16
C VAL A 298 43.96 8.01 3.03
N GLN A 299 45.22 7.63 3.05
CA GLN A 299 45.69 6.42 3.72
C GLN A 299 45.90 6.61 5.24
N GLU A 300 45.99 7.85 5.69
CA GLU A 300 46.18 8.20 7.10
C GLU A 300 44.96 8.96 7.66
N PRO A 301 44.70 8.85 8.98
CA PRO A 301 43.68 9.68 9.62
C PRO A 301 43.95 11.17 9.38
N PRO A 302 43.00 11.96 8.91
CA PRO A 302 43.21 13.37 8.57
C PRO A 302 43.60 14.27 9.74
N GLU A 303 43.28 13.86 10.94
CA GLU A 303 43.54 14.57 12.20
C GLU A 303 43.48 13.59 13.37
N ASP A 304 44.13 13.90 14.46
CA ASP A 304 44.03 13.17 15.71
C ASP A 304 42.74 13.60 16.44
N VAL A 305 41.73 12.76 16.37
CA VAL A 305 40.40 13.00 16.97
C VAL A 305 40.00 11.78 17.79
N HIS A 306 39.45 12.05 18.95
CA HIS A 306 38.92 11.02 19.81
C HIS A 306 37.85 10.18 19.07
N PRO A 307 37.94 8.83 19.07
CA PRO A 307 37.09 7.96 18.25
C PRO A 307 35.58 8.13 18.50
N ALA A 308 35.20 8.39 19.77
CA ALA A 308 33.81 8.65 20.11
C ALA A 308 33.27 9.95 19.43
N ASP A 309 34.10 11.02 19.45
CA ASP A 309 33.76 12.30 18.78
C ASP A 309 33.64 12.13 17.27
N LEU A 310 34.55 11.36 16.67
CA LEU A 310 34.47 11.04 15.24
C LEU A 310 33.19 10.25 14.90
N ALA A 311 32.86 9.24 15.72
CA ALA A 311 31.66 8.43 15.52
C ALA A 311 30.37 9.27 15.63
N MET A 312 30.33 10.23 16.55
CA MET A 312 29.23 11.19 16.69
C MET A 312 29.12 12.10 15.46
N LEU A 313 30.23 12.73 15.07
CA LEU A 313 30.30 13.64 13.90
C LEU A 313 29.86 12.91 12.62
N TRP A 314 30.42 11.73 12.39
CA TRP A 314 30.13 10.94 11.19
C TRP A 314 28.70 10.45 11.15
N SER A 315 28.19 9.94 12.27
CA SER A 315 26.80 9.49 12.39
C SER A 315 25.81 10.64 12.14
N ALA A 316 26.07 11.81 12.69
CA ALA A 316 25.24 13.00 12.48
C ALA A 316 25.27 13.47 11.03
N TYR A 317 26.45 13.49 10.41
CA TYR A 317 26.60 13.84 8.99
C TYR A 317 25.83 12.86 8.09
N ARG A 318 25.91 11.57 8.37
CA ARG A 318 25.17 10.52 7.62
C ARG A 318 23.66 10.51 7.91
N GLY A 319 23.22 11.29 8.87
CA GLY A 319 21.81 11.51 9.19
C GLY A 319 21.15 10.43 10.01
N SER A 320 21.93 9.55 10.62
CA SER A 320 21.42 8.63 11.63
C SER A 320 22.50 8.51 12.72
N LEU A 321 22.25 9.14 13.85
CA LEU A 321 23.04 8.90 15.03
C LEU A 321 22.96 7.41 15.36
N LYS A 322 24.12 6.75 15.41
CA LYS A 322 24.24 5.33 15.77
C LYS A 322 24.99 5.25 17.10
N PRO A 323 24.30 5.35 18.24
CA PRO A 323 24.93 5.34 19.55
C PRO A 323 25.86 4.15 19.73
N LYS A 324 25.45 2.98 19.24
CA LYS A 324 26.25 1.76 19.30
C LYS A 324 27.65 1.89 18.70
N ASN A 325 27.84 2.66 17.64
CA ASN A 325 29.17 2.85 17.04
C ASN A 325 30.04 3.77 17.89
N VAL A 326 29.44 4.73 18.60
CA VAL A 326 30.16 5.62 19.51
C VAL A 326 30.70 4.85 20.70
N TYR A 327 29.86 4.02 21.32
CA TYR A 327 30.27 3.20 22.47
C TYR A 327 31.26 2.11 22.08
N ARG A 328 31.07 1.45 20.94
CA ARG A 328 32.05 0.48 20.43
C ARG A 328 33.41 1.10 20.18
N ALA A 329 33.44 2.29 19.56
CA ALA A 329 34.67 3.00 19.30
C ALA A 329 35.35 3.40 20.62
N GLN A 330 34.60 3.85 21.63
CA GLN A 330 35.09 4.16 22.96
C GLN A 330 35.66 2.95 23.66
N MET A 331 34.93 1.85 23.72
CA MET A 331 35.39 0.61 24.35
C MET A 331 36.64 0.07 23.69
N LEU A 332 36.71 0.02 22.37
CA LEU A 332 37.90 -0.41 21.64
C LEU A 332 39.10 0.52 21.87
N HIS A 333 38.84 1.84 21.96
CA HIS A 333 39.87 2.81 22.31
C HIS A 333 40.47 2.53 23.67
N LEU A 334 39.67 2.29 24.69
CA LEU A 334 40.14 1.98 26.06
C LEU A 334 40.94 0.66 26.12
N ALA A 335 40.49 -0.38 25.42
CA ALA A 335 41.20 -1.65 25.35
C ALA A 335 42.57 -1.49 24.67
N ARG A 336 42.63 -0.75 23.55
CA ARG A 336 43.88 -0.47 22.83
C ARG A 336 44.85 0.43 23.62
N ALA A 337 44.31 1.40 24.33
CA ALA A 337 45.09 2.29 25.19
C ALA A 337 45.57 1.62 26.49
N ARG A 338 45.29 0.31 26.69
CA ARG A 338 45.56 -0.43 27.92
C ARG A 338 45.00 0.26 29.17
N VAL A 339 43.82 0.84 29.01
CA VAL A 339 43.04 1.37 30.13
C VAL A 339 42.25 0.25 30.79
N ILE A 340 41.68 -0.61 29.95
CA ILE A 340 40.98 -1.81 30.38
C ILE A 340 41.60 -3.05 29.74
N GLU A 341 41.56 -4.15 30.44
CA GLU A 341 41.83 -5.49 29.94
C GLU A 341 40.50 -6.18 29.70
N VAL A 342 40.40 -6.85 28.54
CA VAL A 342 39.17 -7.56 28.13
C VAL A 342 39.50 -9.04 28.01
N THR A 343 38.85 -9.89 28.81
CA THR A 343 39.03 -11.34 28.79
C THR A 343 37.71 -12.06 28.60
N ALA A 344 37.73 -13.17 27.83
CA ALA A 344 36.55 -13.99 27.65
C ALA A 344 36.11 -14.68 28.95
N VAL A 345 34.84 -14.83 29.14
CA VAL A 345 34.22 -15.74 30.10
C VAL A 345 33.74 -16.96 29.33
N GLY A 346 34.25 -18.14 29.68
CA GLY A 346 34.02 -19.37 28.91
C GLY A 346 35.12 -19.64 27.88
N ARG A 347 34.76 -20.19 26.72
CA ARG A 347 35.71 -20.50 25.65
C ARG A 347 36.08 -19.25 24.86
N VAL A 348 37.32 -19.07 24.51
CA VAL A 348 37.79 -17.92 23.71
C VAL A 348 37.14 -17.89 22.31
N SER A 349 36.94 -19.07 21.72
CA SER A 349 36.29 -19.21 20.40
C SER A 349 34.78 -18.97 20.42
N ASP A 350 34.13 -19.09 21.59
CA ASP A 350 32.69 -18.86 21.78
C ASP A 350 32.44 -18.34 23.20
N PRO A 351 32.76 -17.07 23.49
CA PRO A 351 32.65 -16.49 24.80
C PRO A 351 31.19 -16.30 25.21
N GLU A 352 30.88 -16.74 26.43
CA GLU A 352 29.57 -16.55 27.05
C GLU A 352 29.32 -15.10 27.50
N ASP A 353 30.42 -14.39 27.83
CA ASP A 353 30.46 -12.99 28.23
C ASP A 353 31.93 -12.49 28.17
N PHE A 354 32.13 -11.19 28.41
CA PHE A 354 33.43 -10.56 28.53
C PHE A 354 33.60 -9.96 29.91
N ARG A 355 34.76 -10.25 30.53
CA ARG A 355 35.18 -9.66 31.78
C ARG A 355 36.12 -8.49 31.50
N LEU A 356 35.80 -7.34 32.10
CA LEU A 356 36.58 -6.13 32.01
C LEU A 356 37.34 -5.94 33.33
N ARG A 357 38.64 -5.66 33.26
CA ARG A 357 39.46 -5.31 34.40
C ARG A 357 40.09 -3.94 34.15
N LEU A 358 40.00 -3.05 35.11
CA LEU A 358 40.64 -1.75 35.07
C LEU A 358 42.14 -1.89 35.27
N LEU A 359 42.95 -1.32 34.37
CA LEU A 359 44.40 -1.31 34.44
C LEU A 359 44.95 0.04 34.91
N LYS A 360 44.33 1.12 34.52
CA LYS A 360 44.69 2.48 34.92
C LYS A 360 43.47 3.40 34.86
N ARG A 361 43.41 4.42 35.71
CA ARG A 361 42.38 5.45 35.65
C ARG A 361 42.89 6.62 34.81
N PRO A 362 42.33 6.85 33.61
CA PRO A 362 42.65 8.01 32.78
C PRO A 362 41.84 9.22 33.24
N ASP A 363 42.30 10.41 32.84
CA ASP A 363 41.58 11.66 33.07
C ASP A 363 40.60 11.97 31.91
N GLY A 364 39.70 12.93 32.16
CA GLY A 364 38.81 13.46 31.14
C GLY A 364 37.73 12.48 30.65
N LEU A 365 37.47 12.49 29.34
CA LEU A 365 36.37 11.73 28.76
C LEU A 365 36.48 10.22 28.94
N ASP A 366 37.68 9.69 28.89
CA ASP A 366 37.98 8.29 29.11
C ASP A 366 37.78 7.89 30.58
N GLY A 367 38.18 8.77 31.54
CA GLY A 367 37.95 8.57 32.97
C GLY A 367 36.47 8.51 33.32
N GLU A 368 35.68 9.44 32.80
CA GLU A 368 34.24 9.45 33.02
C GLU A 368 33.53 8.21 32.46
N PHE A 369 34.05 7.66 31.36
CA PHE A 369 33.51 6.41 30.81
C PHE A 369 33.93 5.20 31.64
N VAL A 370 35.12 5.21 32.20
CA VAL A 370 35.61 4.20 33.15
C VAL A 370 34.77 4.21 34.43
N GLU A 371 34.45 5.37 34.99
CA GLU A 371 33.53 5.51 36.12
C GLU A 371 32.17 4.87 35.81
N PHE A 372 31.61 5.13 34.63
CA PHE A 372 30.38 4.47 34.18
C PHE A 372 30.52 2.94 34.13
N LEU A 373 31.67 2.40 33.73
CA LEU A 373 31.88 0.96 33.62
C LEU A 373 32.07 0.26 34.96
N PHE A 374 32.83 0.88 35.91
CA PHE A 374 33.37 0.22 37.11
C PHE A 374 32.77 0.69 38.44
N ASP A 375 32.33 1.94 38.58
CA ASP A 375 31.92 2.49 39.90
C ASP A 375 30.50 2.12 40.34
N GLY A 376 29.91 1.02 39.84
CA GLY A 376 28.50 0.68 40.07
C GLY A 376 28.18 -0.24 41.27
N ASP A 377 29.07 -1.08 41.75
CA ASP A 377 28.79 -2.13 42.75
C ASP A 377 29.93 -2.35 43.75
N GLY A 378 30.16 -1.37 44.59
CA GLY A 378 30.75 -1.56 45.97
C GLY A 378 32.26 -1.51 46.10
N ASP A 379 33.10 -2.09 45.35
CA ASP A 379 34.56 -2.13 45.57
C ASP A 379 35.33 -1.60 44.33
N GLY A 380 34.98 -0.46 43.89
CA GLY A 380 35.48 0.47 42.83
C GLY A 380 36.51 0.00 41.78
N ASP A 381 37.28 -1.07 42.01
CA ASP A 381 38.34 -1.56 41.10
C ASP A 381 38.23 -3.06 40.76
N GLY A 382 37.14 -3.71 41.16
CA GLY A 382 36.90 -5.13 40.86
C GLY A 382 36.58 -5.39 39.38
N PRO A 383 36.86 -6.62 38.86
CA PRO A 383 36.52 -6.96 37.49
C PRO A 383 34.99 -7.02 37.30
N VAL A 384 34.49 -6.33 36.29
CA VAL A 384 33.06 -6.32 35.90
C VAL A 384 32.82 -7.16 34.66
N THR A 385 31.64 -7.74 34.53
CA THR A 385 31.24 -8.43 33.28
C THR A 385 30.37 -7.53 32.43
N MET A 386 30.40 -7.74 31.12
CA MET A 386 29.54 -6.95 30.20
C MET A 386 28.05 -7.14 30.52
N LYS A 387 27.64 -8.34 30.96
CA LYS A 387 26.27 -8.59 31.42
C LYS A 387 25.90 -7.81 32.67
N SER A 388 26.84 -7.62 33.62
CA SER A 388 26.59 -6.84 34.83
C SER A 388 26.41 -5.34 34.53
N VAL A 389 27.13 -4.81 33.55
CA VAL A 389 26.98 -3.42 33.09
C VAL A 389 25.55 -3.13 32.55
N ARG A 390 24.86 -4.15 32.03
CA ARG A 390 23.51 -4.03 31.50
C ARG A 390 22.43 -3.78 32.55
N ASN A 391 22.57 -4.32 33.75
CA ASN A 391 21.44 -4.53 34.68
C ASN A 391 21.17 -3.39 35.67
N THR A 392 21.90 -2.30 35.65
CA THR A 392 21.77 -1.24 36.65
C THR A 392 21.17 0.06 36.05
N GLY A 393 19.93 0.42 36.45
CA GLY A 393 19.25 1.64 36.02
C GLY A 393 19.95 2.95 36.41
N ARG A 394 20.81 2.93 37.44
CA ARG A 394 21.66 4.05 37.90
C ARG A 394 22.65 4.47 36.80
N ARG A 395 23.22 3.52 36.10
CA ARG A 395 24.21 3.71 35.04
C ARG A 395 23.66 4.43 33.78
N ALA A 396 22.34 4.43 33.55
CA ALA A 396 21.76 5.16 32.44
C ALA A 396 21.93 6.69 32.57
N THR A 397 21.95 7.22 33.79
CA THR A 397 22.17 8.65 34.04
C THR A 397 23.62 9.05 33.83
N GLU A 398 24.56 8.26 34.30
CA GLU A 398 26.01 8.48 34.13
C GLU A 398 26.41 8.39 32.66
N LEU A 399 25.90 7.40 31.95
CA LEU A 399 26.06 7.27 30.50
C LEU A 399 25.46 8.46 29.72
N LYS A 400 24.31 9.00 30.18
CA LYS A 400 23.71 10.19 29.62
C LYS A 400 24.56 11.45 29.87
N ASP A 401 25.18 11.54 31.01
CA ASP A 401 26.05 12.66 31.35
C ASP A 401 27.39 12.59 30.63
N TRP A 402 27.99 11.40 30.53
CA TRP A 402 29.12 11.16 29.62
C TRP A 402 28.77 11.54 28.17
N TRP A 403 27.63 11.09 27.66
CA TRP A 403 27.16 11.44 26.30
C TRP A 403 27.02 12.94 26.11
N LYS A 404 26.55 13.65 27.12
CA LYS A 404 26.43 15.12 27.04
C LYS A 404 27.82 15.79 26.98
N ARG A 405 28.81 15.23 27.66
CA ARG A 405 30.18 15.74 27.72
C ARG A 405 31.01 15.31 26.52
N ALA A 406 30.92 14.07 26.11
CA ALA A 406 31.58 13.51 24.94
C ALA A 406 31.27 14.29 23.66
N GLY A 407 30.11 14.94 23.60
CA GLY A 407 29.74 15.83 22.51
C GLY A 407 30.32 17.26 22.59
N GLY A 408 31.07 17.64 23.63
CA GLY A 408 31.32 19.06 23.97
C GLY A 408 31.89 19.95 22.88
N ARG A 409 32.92 19.56 22.18
CA ARG A 409 33.49 20.31 21.04
C ARG A 409 32.70 20.10 19.76
N THR A 410 32.18 18.90 19.55
CA THR A 410 31.42 18.49 18.36
C THR A 410 29.92 18.76 18.50
N LYS A 411 29.42 18.94 19.75
CA LYS A 411 28.00 19.07 20.08
C LYS A 411 27.29 20.23 19.41
N ARG A 412 27.91 21.41 19.35
CA ARG A 412 27.32 22.56 18.62
C ARG A 412 27.16 22.24 17.15
N LEU A 413 28.18 21.61 16.56
CA LEU A 413 28.21 21.17 15.17
C LEU A 413 27.19 20.08 14.90
N VAL A 414 27.17 19.02 15.72
CA VAL A 414 26.23 17.92 15.63
C VAL A 414 24.80 18.42 15.82
N THR A 415 24.58 19.30 16.80
CA THR A 415 23.24 19.89 17.05
C THR A 415 22.77 20.75 15.88
N GLN A 416 23.64 21.53 15.26
CA GLN A 416 23.31 22.32 14.08
C GLN A 416 22.95 21.41 12.88
N ILE A 417 23.73 20.37 12.64
CA ILE A 417 23.48 19.36 11.60
C ILE A 417 22.14 18.67 11.83
N VAL A 418 21.90 18.13 13.03
CA VAL A 418 20.69 17.39 13.36
C VAL A 418 19.45 18.30 13.34
N LYS A 419 19.54 19.51 13.91
CA LYS A 419 18.42 20.49 13.86
C LYS A 419 18.11 20.94 12.44
N GLY A 420 19.13 21.20 11.61
CA GLY A 420 18.94 21.57 10.21
C GLY A 420 18.22 20.47 9.43
N ARG A 421 18.67 19.24 9.58
CA ARG A 421 18.07 18.07 8.94
C ARG A 421 16.63 17.82 9.40
N SER A 422 16.39 17.79 10.70
CA SER A 422 15.05 17.54 11.26
C SER A 422 14.03 18.62 10.89
N ARG A 423 14.49 19.85 10.63
CA ARG A 423 13.63 20.95 10.16
C ARG A 423 13.21 20.72 8.71
N ILE A 424 14.18 20.35 7.84
CA ILE A 424 13.89 20.08 6.41
C ILE A 424 12.99 18.86 6.28
N GLU A 425 13.30 17.76 6.99
CA GLU A 425 12.48 16.54 6.98
C GLU A 425 11.04 16.83 7.44
N ARG A 426 10.87 17.61 8.52
CA ARG A 426 9.54 17.99 9.01
C ARG A 426 8.78 18.88 8.03
N THR A 427 9.45 19.85 7.41
CA THR A 427 8.79 20.73 6.43
C THR A 427 8.33 19.94 5.21
N VAL A 428 9.18 19.08 4.66
CA VAL A 428 8.83 18.26 3.48
C VAL A 428 7.75 17.24 3.81
N LEU A 429 7.82 16.61 4.99
CA LEU A 429 6.78 15.71 5.48
C LEU A 429 5.45 16.43 5.68
N SER A 430 5.46 17.63 6.28
CA SER A 430 4.23 18.42 6.51
C SER A 430 3.58 18.83 5.20
N VAL A 431 4.36 19.34 4.25
CA VAL A 431 3.84 19.73 2.92
C VAL A 431 3.31 18.52 2.16
N GLY A 432 4.02 17.40 2.22
CA GLY A 432 3.60 16.17 1.55
C GLY A 432 2.35 15.55 2.18
N THR A 433 2.24 15.54 3.51
CA THR A 433 1.04 15.04 4.21
C THR A 433 -0.17 15.92 3.97
N LEU A 434 -0.01 17.25 3.98
CA LEU A 434 -1.08 18.19 3.63
C LEU A 434 -1.53 18.02 2.17
N GLY A 435 -0.60 17.88 1.24
CA GLY A 435 -0.91 17.62 -0.18
C GLY A 435 -1.64 16.29 -0.37
N SER A 436 -1.20 15.23 0.33
CA SER A 436 -1.85 13.92 0.27
C SER A 436 -3.25 13.94 0.91
N ALA A 437 -3.43 14.68 2.00
CA ALA A 437 -4.73 14.86 2.64
C ALA A 437 -5.70 15.68 1.76
N ALA A 438 -5.22 16.76 1.14
CA ALA A 438 -5.99 17.57 0.21
C ALA A 438 -6.43 16.76 -1.03
N TYR A 439 -5.52 15.93 -1.59
CA TYR A 439 -5.85 15.02 -2.67
C TYR A 439 -6.87 13.95 -2.25
N GLY A 440 -6.67 13.34 -1.07
CA GLY A 440 -7.60 12.36 -0.52
C GLY A 440 -9.00 12.97 -0.26
N TYR A 441 -9.06 14.19 0.27
CA TYR A 441 -10.30 14.93 0.48
C TYR A 441 -10.98 15.26 -0.85
N TRP A 442 -10.26 15.77 -1.83
CA TRP A 442 -10.78 16.07 -3.17
C TRP A 442 -11.32 14.80 -3.85
N ARG A 443 -10.64 13.67 -3.72
CA ARG A 443 -11.09 12.37 -4.22
C ARG A 443 -12.34 11.86 -3.50
N SER A 444 -12.47 12.11 -2.19
CA SER A 444 -13.63 11.67 -1.41
C SER A 444 -14.91 12.43 -1.77
N ILE A 445 -14.81 13.69 -2.18
CA ILE A 445 -15.96 14.49 -2.63
C ILE A 445 -16.56 13.89 -3.92
N GLY A 446 -15.71 13.35 -4.82
CA GLY A 446 -16.17 12.70 -6.05
C GLY A 446 -16.54 11.22 -5.91
N ALA A 447 -16.27 10.60 -4.75
CA ALA A 447 -16.45 9.16 -4.53
C ALA A 447 -17.62 8.81 -3.58
N LEU A 448 -18.33 9.82 -3.07
CA LEU A 448 -19.47 9.61 -2.18
C LEU A 448 -20.64 8.82 -2.82
N GLU A 449 -20.57 8.61 -4.15
CA GLU A 449 -21.60 7.89 -4.92
C GLU A 449 -21.15 6.49 -5.40
N ALA A 450 -19.94 6.00 -5.05
CA ALA A 450 -19.45 4.72 -5.55
C ALA A 450 -19.16 3.70 -4.44
N PRO A 451 -19.72 2.48 -4.49
CA PRO A 451 -19.33 1.39 -3.60
C PRO A 451 -17.90 0.97 -3.91
N GLY A 452 -16.99 1.13 -2.97
CA GLY A 452 -15.54 0.86 -3.12
C GLY A 452 -14.65 1.92 -2.49
N PHE A 453 -15.24 2.81 -1.68
CA PHE A 453 -14.57 3.91 -0.97
C PHE A 453 -13.24 3.52 -0.30
N PHE A 454 -13.17 2.36 0.37
CA PHE A 454 -11.97 1.95 1.10
C PHE A 454 -10.82 1.49 0.19
N THR A 455 -11.09 0.76 -0.88
CA THR A 455 -10.05 0.26 -1.79
C THR A 455 -9.52 1.34 -2.72
N GLY A 456 -10.36 2.29 -3.14
CA GLY A 456 -9.95 3.41 -3.98
C GLY A 456 -9.15 4.50 -3.26
N LEU A 457 -9.33 4.65 -1.93
CA LEU A 457 -8.71 5.72 -1.14
C LEU A 457 -7.43 5.27 -0.42
N VAL A 458 -7.44 4.08 0.18
CA VAL A 458 -6.35 3.62 1.06
C VAL A 458 -5.09 3.29 0.25
N GLY A 459 -5.21 2.67 -0.91
CA GLY A 459 -4.06 2.30 -1.73
C GLY A 459 -3.25 3.51 -2.24
N PRO A 460 -3.85 4.46 -2.97
CA PRO A 460 -3.17 5.67 -3.42
C PRO A 460 -2.63 6.53 -2.28
N PHE A 461 -3.37 6.67 -1.18
CA PHE A 461 -2.95 7.46 -0.02
C PHE A 461 -1.74 6.84 0.69
N ALA A 462 -1.73 5.53 0.93
CA ALA A 462 -0.59 4.82 1.50
C ALA A 462 0.65 4.92 0.60
N PHE A 463 0.48 4.77 -0.71
CA PHE A 463 1.56 4.93 -1.70
C PHE A 463 2.16 6.34 -1.66
N TRP A 464 1.34 7.39 -1.61
CA TRP A 464 1.81 8.78 -1.49
C TRP A 464 2.52 9.06 -0.18
N LEU A 465 2.06 8.53 0.94
CA LEU A 465 2.75 8.66 2.23
C LEU A 465 4.13 8.02 2.21
N VAL A 466 4.28 6.84 1.61
CA VAL A 466 5.58 6.18 1.44
C VAL A 466 6.50 7.00 0.53
N LEU A 467 6.00 7.48 -0.61
CA LEU A 467 6.77 8.32 -1.56
C LEU A 467 7.24 9.62 -0.91
N VAL A 468 6.37 10.31 -0.18
CA VAL A 468 6.72 11.54 0.54
C VAL A 468 7.72 11.26 1.65
N GLY A 469 7.55 10.17 2.40
CA GLY A 469 8.47 9.78 3.47
C GLY A 469 9.87 9.43 2.95
N VAL A 470 9.97 8.68 1.85
CA VAL A 470 11.24 8.35 1.20
C VAL A 470 11.84 9.58 0.53
N GLY A 471 11.05 10.35 -0.22
CA GLY A 471 11.49 11.56 -0.91
C GLY A 471 12.02 12.62 0.04
N SER A 472 11.38 12.82 1.20
CA SER A 472 11.84 13.78 2.22
C SER A 472 13.22 13.41 2.78
N ARG A 473 13.48 12.11 3.00
CA ARG A 473 14.78 11.64 3.46
C ARG A 473 15.89 11.81 2.43
N ILE A 474 15.58 11.52 1.16
CA ILE A 474 16.51 11.73 0.05
C ILE A 474 16.82 13.23 -0.10
N LEU A 475 15.81 14.08 -0.09
CA LEU A 475 15.95 15.52 -0.22
C LEU A 475 16.72 16.14 0.96
N ALA A 476 16.42 15.74 2.19
CA ALA A 476 17.16 16.18 3.36
C ALA A 476 18.63 15.76 3.30
N GLY A 477 18.91 14.52 2.85
CA GLY A 477 20.28 14.05 2.61
C GLY A 477 21.01 14.84 1.52
N ALA A 478 20.32 15.21 0.45
CA ALA A 478 20.88 15.94 -0.68
C ALA A 478 21.16 17.44 -0.37
N LEU A 479 20.33 18.07 0.45
CA LEU A 479 20.45 19.50 0.77
C LEU A 479 21.46 19.77 1.91
N MET A 480 21.82 18.77 2.71
CA MET A 480 22.68 18.94 3.89
C MET A 480 24.09 19.43 3.58
N PRO A 481 24.84 18.86 2.62
CA PRO A 481 26.23 19.28 2.37
C PRO A 481 26.35 20.75 2.00
N SER A 482 25.37 21.31 1.33
CA SER A 482 25.41 22.71 0.87
C SER A 482 25.21 23.74 1.99
N ARG A 483 24.75 23.32 3.17
CA ARG A 483 24.48 24.20 4.32
C ARG A 483 25.55 24.12 5.42
N LEU A 484 26.54 23.24 5.26
CA LEU A 484 27.64 23.14 6.21
C LEU A 484 28.70 24.23 5.93
N PRO A 485 29.30 24.84 6.96
CA PRO A 485 30.45 25.71 6.79
C PRO A 485 31.57 25.01 6.01
N LEU A 486 32.29 25.75 5.15
CA LEU A 486 33.32 25.18 4.26
C LEU A 486 34.33 24.31 5.04
N ARG A 487 34.85 24.81 6.15
CA ARG A 487 35.80 24.07 7.01
C ARG A 487 35.28 22.74 7.49
N LEU A 488 33.98 22.66 7.79
CA LEU A 488 33.36 21.40 8.22
C LEU A 488 33.16 20.44 7.02
N ARG A 489 32.84 20.99 5.84
CA ARG A 489 32.73 20.19 4.61
C ARG A 489 34.06 19.56 4.24
N GLU A 490 35.17 20.31 4.31
CA GLU A 490 36.52 19.81 4.07
C GLU A 490 36.90 18.72 5.09
N ARG A 491 36.66 18.97 6.37
CA ARG A 491 36.91 18.01 7.45
C ARG A 491 36.17 16.68 7.20
N VAL A 492 34.87 16.76 6.93
CA VAL A 492 34.04 15.58 6.66
C VAL A 492 34.45 14.91 5.33
N ALA A 493 34.84 15.66 4.33
CA ALA A 493 35.29 15.12 3.05
C ALA A 493 36.61 14.33 3.19
N ARG A 494 37.57 14.83 3.99
CA ARG A 494 38.83 14.11 4.30
C ARG A 494 38.56 12.83 5.08
N TRP A 495 37.71 12.87 6.09
CA TRP A 495 37.27 11.66 6.81
C TRP A 495 36.50 10.70 5.89
N GLY A 496 35.75 11.22 4.93
CA GLY A 496 35.12 10.45 3.88
C GLY A 496 36.11 9.75 2.96
N ALA A 497 37.22 10.42 2.61
CA ALA A 497 38.31 9.86 1.83
C ALA A 497 39.06 8.76 2.59
N PHE A 498 39.35 8.97 3.86
CA PHE A 498 39.93 7.95 4.74
C PHE A 498 38.97 6.74 4.91
N ARG A 499 37.69 6.98 5.06
CA ARG A 499 36.69 5.91 5.10
C ARG A 499 36.61 5.12 3.80
N ARG A 500 36.78 5.77 2.64
CA ARG A 500 36.85 5.05 1.34
C ARG A 500 38.12 4.18 1.31
N PHE A 501 39.26 4.71 1.73
CA PHE A 501 40.48 3.91 1.86
C PHE A 501 40.22 2.66 2.73
N LEU A 502 39.67 2.82 3.94
CA LEU A 502 39.34 1.68 4.82
C LEU A 502 38.36 0.66 4.21
N LYS A 503 37.59 1.05 3.21
CA LYS A 503 36.67 0.15 2.49
C LYS A 503 37.31 -0.55 1.32
N ASP A 504 38.33 0.05 0.73
CA ASP A 504 38.82 -0.30 -0.58
C ASP A 504 40.34 -0.61 -0.59
N PHE A 505 41.01 -0.69 0.61
CA PHE A 505 42.47 -0.89 0.70
C PHE A 505 42.93 -2.22 0.11
N SER A 506 42.05 -3.22 -0.01
CA SER A 506 42.33 -4.47 -0.70
C SER A 506 42.58 -4.32 -2.21
N THR A 507 42.29 -3.15 -2.77
CA THR A 507 42.52 -2.87 -4.21
C THR A 507 43.84 -2.14 -4.48
N PHE A 508 44.67 -1.91 -3.47
CA PHE A 508 45.98 -1.27 -3.60
C PHE A 508 47.07 -2.32 -3.73
N ASP A 509 48.18 -1.98 -4.39
CA ASP A 509 49.26 -2.91 -4.70
C ASP A 509 49.96 -3.46 -3.42
N ASP A 510 49.96 -2.69 -2.32
CA ASP A 510 50.51 -3.04 -1.01
C ASP A 510 49.43 -3.53 -0.02
N ALA A 511 48.34 -4.07 -0.51
CA ALA A 511 47.16 -4.45 0.27
C ALA A 511 47.48 -5.33 1.51
N PRO A 512 48.36 -6.35 1.46
CA PRO A 512 48.67 -7.13 2.64
C PRO A 512 49.34 -6.30 3.76
N ALA A 513 50.29 -5.43 3.44
CA ALA A 513 50.92 -4.54 4.41
C ALA A 513 49.93 -3.51 4.99
N LEU A 514 49.07 -2.97 4.14
CA LEU A 514 47.98 -2.08 4.55
C LEU A 514 46.99 -2.80 5.46
N ALA A 515 46.68 -4.07 5.22
CA ALA A 515 45.77 -4.84 6.06
C ALA A 515 46.28 -4.94 7.51
N VAL A 516 47.58 -5.15 7.73
CA VAL A 516 48.20 -5.13 9.06
C VAL A 516 48.03 -3.75 9.71
N ILE A 517 48.41 -2.68 9.02
CA ILE A 517 48.32 -1.29 9.52
C ILE A 517 46.89 -0.92 9.85
N VAL A 518 45.94 -1.25 8.96
CA VAL A 518 44.52 -0.92 9.15
C VAL A 518 43.95 -1.68 10.33
N TRP A 519 44.32 -2.95 10.52
CA TRP A 519 43.85 -3.74 11.63
C TRP A 519 44.47 -3.26 12.96
N GLU A 520 45.80 -3.06 13.02
CA GLU A 520 46.47 -2.63 14.22
C GLU A 520 46.23 -1.18 14.62
N ARG A 521 46.20 -0.26 13.65
CA ARG A 521 46.19 1.18 13.95
C ARG A 521 44.85 1.87 13.71
N TYR A 522 44.12 1.43 12.70
CA TYR A 522 42.95 2.16 12.22
C TYR A 522 41.62 1.46 12.50
N LEU A 523 41.60 0.26 13.11
CA LEU A 523 40.37 -0.47 13.42
C LEU A 523 39.39 0.36 14.26
N VAL A 524 39.89 1.12 15.22
CA VAL A 524 39.06 2.02 16.07
C VAL A 524 38.34 3.07 15.25
N TYR A 525 38.99 3.63 14.25
CA TYR A 525 38.38 4.57 13.32
C TYR A 525 37.42 3.88 12.34
N ALA A 526 37.73 2.64 11.96
CA ALA A 526 36.82 1.83 11.15
C ALA A 526 35.49 1.56 11.89
N VAL A 527 35.54 1.32 13.18
CA VAL A 527 34.36 1.21 14.05
C VAL A 527 33.60 2.55 14.10
N ALA A 528 34.31 3.63 14.36
CA ALA A 528 33.73 4.98 14.44
C ALA A 528 33.03 5.40 13.13
N LEU A 529 33.65 5.09 11.99
CA LEU A 529 33.14 5.38 10.65
C LEU A 529 32.13 4.33 10.13
N GLY A 530 31.89 3.26 10.89
CA GLY A 530 30.91 2.20 10.59
C GLY A 530 31.28 1.34 9.39
N VAL A 531 32.56 0.99 9.25
CA VAL A 531 33.11 0.13 8.18
C VAL A 531 33.91 -1.06 8.71
N ALA A 532 33.95 -1.28 10.02
CA ALA A 532 34.76 -2.32 10.66
C ALA A 532 34.52 -3.73 10.10
N GLY A 533 33.27 -4.14 9.87
CA GLY A 533 32.98 -5.47 9.31
C GLY A 533 33.48 -5.65 7.86
N ARG A 534 33.67 -4.54 7.11
CA ARG A 534 34.30 -4.64 5.78
C ARG A 534 35.83 -4.73 5.90
N VAL A 535 36.39 -4.03 6.86
CA VAL A 535 37.82 -4.13 7.19
C VAL A 535 38.16 -5.55 7.65
N GLU A 536 37.40 -6.12 8.59
CA GLU A 536 37.54 -7.49 9.05
C GLU A 536 37.54 -8.50 7.89
N LYS A 537 36.55 -8.37 6.99
CA LYS A 537 36.48 -9.26 5.82
C LYS A 537 37.71 -9.17 4.93
N GLN A 538 38.19 -7.96 4.63
CA GLN A 538 39.36 -7.75 3.79
C GLN A 538 40.66 -8.26 4.48
N VAL A 539 40.79 -8.07 5.80
CA VAL A 539 41.93 -8.59 6.58
C VAL A 539 41.96 -10.12 6.49
N ARG A 540 40.83 -10.78 6.65
CA ARG A 540 40.70 -12.24 6.55
C ARG A 540 41.02 -12.76 5.13
N GLU A 541 40.70 -12.00 4.10
CA GLU A 541 40.97 -12.38 2.70
C GLU A 541 42.43 -12.14 2.27
N LEU A 542 43.11 -11.18 2.88
CA LEU A 542 44.47 -10.75 2.49
C LEU A 542 45.59 -11.33 3.29
N LEU A 543 45.35 -11.70 4.56
CA LEU A 543 46.38 -12.19 5.47
C LEU A 543 46.18 -13.68 5.77
N PRO A 544 47.26 -14.48 5.80
CA PRO A 544 47.17 -15.82 6.35
C PRO A 544 46.90 -15.71 7.87
N PRO A 545 46.27 -16.73 8.48
CA PRO A 545 45.85 -16.67 9.87
C PRO A 545 46.96 -16.26 10.84
N GLU A 546 48.17 -16.73 10.61
CA GLU A 546 49.33 -16.48 11.47
C GLU A 546 49.81 -15.01 11.42
N ALA A 547 49.52 -14.31 10.34
CA ALA A 547 49.92 -12.92 10.13
C ALA A 547 48.87 -11.90 10.61
N ILE A 548 47.68 -12.34 11.05
CA ILE A 548 46.66 -11.45 11.58
C ILE A 548 47.02 -11.01 12.99
N PRO A 549 47.26 -9.70 13.25
CA PRO A 549 47.60 -9.21 14.55
C PRO A 549 46.43 -9.28 15.56
N GLU A 550 46.75 -9.17 16.84
CA GLU A 550 45.75 -9.02 17.89
C GLU A 550 44.91 -7.72 17.68
N PRO A 551 43.60 -7.75 17.86
CA PRO A 551 42.76 -6.54 17.71
C PRO A 551 43.03 -5.48 18.78
N TRP A 552 43.49 -5.88 19.95
CA TRP A 552 44.01 -5.04 21.03
C TRP A 552 45.03 -5.84 21.87
N PRO A 553 45.92 -5.17 22.62
CA PRO A 553 46.94 -5.84 23.40
C PRO A 553 46.38 -6.86 24.40
N GLY A 554 46.81 -8.12 24.26
CA GLY A 554 46.37 -9.24 25.10
C GLY A 554 45.15 -10.02 24.55
N ALA A 555 44.63 -9.65 23.42
CA ALA A 555 43.66 -10.46 22.71
C ALA A 555 44.32 -11.59 21.89
N PRO A 556 43.62 -12.65 21.53
CA PRO A 556 44.12 -13.68 20.61
C PRO A 556 44.56 -13.11 19.26
N ARG A 557 45.44 -13.82 18.57
CA ARG A 557 45.89 -13.51 17.20
C ARG A 557 45.19 -14.42 16.19
N GLY A 558 45.34 -14.12 14.92
CA GLY A 558 44.87 -14.98 13.87
C GLY A 558 43.34 -15.00 13.74
N ASP A 559 42.83 -16.08 13.20
CA ASP A 559 41.36 -16.29 13.04
C ASP A 559 40.64 -16.29 14.40
N GLU A 560 41.28 -16.77 15.45
CA GLU A 560 40.70 -16.71 16.79
C GLU A 560 40.54 -15.26 17.26
N GLY A 561 41.50 -14.39 16.96
CA GLY A 561 41.43 -12.96 17.26
C GLY A 561 40.35 -12.24 16.48
N LEU A 562 40.13 -12.61 15.20
CA LEU A 562 39.03 -12.10 14.39
C LEU A 562 37.67 -12.53 14.97
N ALA A 563 37.51 -13.80 15.30
CA ALA A 563 36.28 -14.31 15.91
C ALA A 563 36.01 -13.63 17.26
N TYR A 564 37.04 -13.50 18.09
CA TYR A 564 37.00 -12.84 19.41
C TYR A 564 36.55 -11.36 19.27
N TYR A 565 37.13 -10.62 18.32
CA TYR A 565 36.69 -9.27 17.99
C TYR A 565 35.25 -9.24 17.53
N GLY A 566 34.82 -10.19 16.69
CA GLY A 566 33.47 -10.29 16.18
C GLY A 566 32.43 -10.44 17.32
N HIS A 567 32.65 -11.38 18.22
CA HIS A 567 31.80 -11.61 19.39
C HIS A 567 31.78 -10.38 20.32
N TRP A 568 32.94 -9.84 20.68
CA TRP A 568 33.03 -8.65 21.49
C TRP A 568 32.33 -7.44 20.85
N SER A 569 32.51 -7.24 19.56
CA SER A 569 31.89 -6.16 18.82
C SER A 569 30.37 -6.29 18.77
N HIS A 570 29.85 -7.51 18.69
CA HIS A 570 28.42 -7.79 18.77
C HIS A 570 27.89 -7.49 20.17
N ASP A 571 28.46 -8.06 21.18
CA ASP A 571 28.00 -8.02 22.57
C ASP A 571 28.12 -6.61 23.18
N SER A 572 29.26 -5.93 22.97
CA SER A 572 29.43 -4.55 23.45
C SER A 572 28.34 -3.60 22.94
N SER A 573 27.73 -3.89 21.78
CA SER A 573 26.61 -3.10 21.25
C SER A 573 25.26 -3.46 21.85
N ALA A 574 25.05 -4.73 22.18
CA ALA A 574 23.79 -5.22 22.73
C ALA A 574 23.62 -4.78 24.19
N TYR A 575 24.69 -4.76 24.95
CA TYR A 575 24.64 -4.40 26.39
C TYR A 575 24.47 -2.89 26.62
N VAL A 576 25.02 -2.06 25.77
CA VAL A 576 24.97 -0.60 25.95
C VAL A 576 23.79 0.04 25.17
N ALA A 577 23.24 -0.64 24.17
CA ALA A 577 22.21 -0.08 23.30
C ALA A 577 20.93 0.39 24.04
N PRO A 578 20.37 -0.32 25.04
CA PRO A 578 19.18 0.15 25.75
C PRO A 578 19.44 1.41 26.58
N ALA A 579 20.53 1.45 27.33
CA ALA A 579 20.94 2.60 28.12
C ALA A 579 21.31 3.81 27.24
N ALA A 580 21.94 3.55 26.10
CA ALA A 580 22.28 4.54 25.10
C ALA A 580 21.04 5.16 24.43
N ALA A 581 20.03 4.37 24.13
CA ALA A 581 18.77 4.87 23.57
C ALA A 581 18.03 5.79 24.57
N ALA A 582 18.01 5.41 25.84
CA ALA A 582 17.44 6.20 26.91
C ALA A 582 18.23 7.50 27.17
N ALA A 583 19.57 7.45 27.14
CA ALA A 583 20.46 8.59 27.35
C ALA A 583 20.34 9.65 26.25
N VAL A 584 20.07 9.26 24.99
CA VAL A 584 19.99 10.17 23.85
C VAL A 584 18.60 10.83 23.75
N GLY A 585 17.62 10.41 24.58
CA GLY A 585 16.25 10.97 24.54
C GLY A 585 15.54 10.70 23.22
N TRP A 586 15.94 9.66 22.51
CA TRP A 586 15.30 9.22 21.28
C TRP A 586 14.19 8.24 21.64
N SER A 587 13.08 8.77 22.17
CA SER A 587 11.83 8.09 22.00
C SER A 587 11.60 8.02 20.48
N SER A 588 11.81 6.86 19.90
CA SER A 588 11.31 6.51 18.60
C SER A 588 9.79 6.69 18.68
N GLY A 589 9.29 7.83 18.24
CA GLY A 589 7.86 8.11 18.10
C GLY A 589 7.25 7.29 16.97
N TRP A 590 7.41 5.95 17.06
CA TRP A 590 6.71 4.95 16.26
C TRP A 590 6.53 3.70 17.13
N GLY A 591 5.68 3.89 18.15
CA GLY A 591 5.15 2.81 18.95
C GLY A 591 3.66 2.97 18.90
N GLY A 592 2.98 2.09 18.16
CA GLY A 592 1.54 2.04 18.10
C GLY A 592 0.92 1.85 19.49
N SER A 593 -0.01 2.70 19.85
CA SER A 593 -1.01 2.40 20.86
C SER A 593 -2.31 2.08 20.15
N SER A 594 -2.69 0.82 20.22
CA SER A 594 -4.03 0.33 19.99
C SER A 594 -4.95 0.89 21.08
N SER A 595 -5.98 1.63 20.71
CA SER A 595 -7.21 1.69 21.51
C SER A 595 -8.39 1.76 20.57
N GLY A 596 -9.30 0.82 20.78
CA GLY A 596 -10.53 0.63 20.07
C GLY A 596 -11.57 1.69 20.42
N GLY A 597 -12.58 1.79 19.60
CA GLY A 597 -13.78 2.57 19.83
C GLY A 597 -14.66 2.45 18.61
N GLY A 598 -15.71 1.68 18.78
CA GLY A 598 -16.78 1.49 17.83
C GLY A 598 -17.66 2.71 17.68
N GLY A 599 -18.47 2.73 16.63
CA GLY A 599 -19.51 3.71 16.44
C GLY A 599 -20.14 3.51 15.08
N GLY A 600 -21.27 2.85 15.05
CA GLY A 600 -22.12 2.70 13.88
C GLY A 600 -22.79 4.02 13.52
N GLY A 601 -23.16 4.15 12.27
CA GLY A 601 -23.95 5.23 11.74
C GLY A 601 -24.40 4.88 10.34
N GLY A 602 -25.59 4.27 10.25
CA GLY A 602 -26.25 4.09 8.99
C GLY A 602 -26.79 5.42 8.49
N PHE A 603 -26.71 5.66 7.17
CA PHE A 603 -27.56 6.60 6.48
C PHE A 603 -28.07 5.96 5.19
N SER A 604 -29.38 5.80 5.20
CA SER A 604 -30.20 5.56 4.04
C SER A 604 -30.27 6.83 3.22
N GLY A 605 -29.95 6.74 1.94
CA GLY A 605 -30.26 7.76 0.94
C GLY A 605 -31.01 7.11 -0.18
N GLY A 606 -32.30 7.33 -0.25
CA GLY A 606 -33.16 6.92 -1.30
C GLY A 606 -32.96 7.80 -2.54
N GLY A 607 -33.01 7.21 -3.70
CA GLY A 607 -33.19 7.87 -4.98
C GLY A 607 -34.02 6.93 -5.84
N GLY A 608 -35.28 7.27 -6.02
CA GLY A 608 -36.21 6.48 -6.77
C GLY A 608 -35.96 6.54 -8.27
N GLY A 609 -36.35 5.51 -8.94
CA GLY A 609 -36.47 5.36 -10.36
C GLY A 609 -36.85 3.91 -10.58
N GLY A 610 -38.13 3.62 -10.72
CA GLY A 610 -38.65 2.29 -10.83
C GLY A 610 -38.25 1.64 -12.14
N GLY A 611 -37.18 0.88 -12.09
CA GLY A 611 -36.83 -0.14 -13.08
C GLY A 611 -36.72 -1.45 -12.31
N GLY A 612 -37.37 -2.51 -12.83
CA GLY A 612 -37.27 -3.83 -12.24
C GLY A 612 -35.82 -4.25 -12.11
N GLY A 613 -35.40 -4.69 -10.90
CA GLY A 613 -34.04 -5.14 -10.63
C GLY A 613 -34.00 -6.63 -10.35
N THR A 614 -32.84 -7.26 -10.53
CA THR A 614 -32.62 -8.64 -10.15
C THR A 614 -31.53 -8.78 -9.10
N GLY A 615 -31.67 -9.75 -8.21
CA GLY A 615 -30.68 -10.08 -7.17
C GLY A 615 -30.75 -11.55 -6.85
N GLY A 616 -29.85 -12.06 -6.01
CA GLY A 616 -29.89 -13.46 -5.61
C GLY A 616 -28.59 -13.93 -4.97
N GLY A 617 -28.55 -15.22 -4.67
CA GLY A 617 -27.38 -15.86 -4.06
C GLY A 617 -27.49 -17.38 -4.07
N ALA A 618 -26.48 -18.08 -3.57
CA ALA A 618 -26.46 -19.50 -3.36
C ALA A 618 -25.93 -19.86 -1.97
N GLY A 619 -26.42 -20.93 -1.37
CA GLY A 619 -26.05 -21.38 -0.05
C GLY A 619 -25.91 -22.91 0.14
#